data_a37444c7b1796e31a7ae21ff7528231d
#
_entry.id   a37444c7b1796e31a7ae21ff7528231d
#
_cell.length_a   1.000
_cell.length_b   1.000
_cell.length_c   1.000
_cell.angle_alpha   90.00
_cell.angle_beta   90.00
_cell.angle_gamma   90.00
#
_symmetry.space_group_name_H-M   'P 1'
#
loop_
_entity.id
_entity.type
_entity.pdbx_description
1 polymer ?
#
loop_
_entity_poly.entity_id
_entity_poly.type
_entity_poly.pdbx_seq_one_letter_code
_entity_poly.pdbx_strand_id
1 'polypeptide(L)'
;MEDIDRRVALTLGLAAAPGLVFGASAEEASPAEAPYAADFGKEIAPGVRQVDLGAAPSKLSGYKTVSMRDLVFQPGANTFDPMTQNDMIVYITHGLIRLRLHESEVLAEKTIGPCTIPKGMKTAYRNPGADVAVLRIIDLLNA
;
A
#
# COMPACT_ATOMS: atom_id res chain seq x y z
N MET A 1 -52.89 29.83 15.13
CA MET A 1 -52.74 28.38 15.27
C MET A 1 -51.63 27.80 14.36
N GLU A 2 -51.50 28.32 13.19
CA GLU A 2 -50.43 27.80 12.26
C GLU A 2 -49.02 28.14 12.73
N ASP A 3 -48.81 29.24 13.42
CA ASP A 3 -47.47 29.62 13.88
C ASP A 3 -46.94 28.79 15.06
N ILE A 4 -47.81 28.18 15.83
CA ILE A 4 -47.43 27.34 16.98
C ILE A 4 -46.93 25.97 16.45
N ASP A 5 -47.56 25.44 15.43
CA ASP A 5 -47.19 24.16 14.86
C ASP A 5 -45.83 24.21 14.14
N ARG A 6 -45.54 25.34 13.48
CA ARG A 6 -44.23 25.54 12.83
C ARG A 6 -43.08 25.67 13.83
N ARG A 7 -43.32 26.30 14.97
CA ARG A 7 -42.27 26.43 16.00
C ARG A 7 -42.01 25.10 16.71
N VAL A 8 -43.05 24.32 16.91
CA VAL A 8 -42.89 22.97 17.50
C VAL A 8 -42.17 22.05 16.56
N ALA A 9 -42.46 22.10 15.28
CA ALA A 9 -41.76 21.29 14.25
C ALA A 9 -40.29 21.64 14.14
N LEU A 10 -39.95 22.92 14.22
CA LEU A 10 -38.56 23.39 14.20
C LEU A 10 -37.79 22.96 15.45
N THR A 11 -38.42 22.93 16.59
CA THR A 11 -37.79 22.51 17.85
C THR A 11 -37.55 21.00 17.88
N LEU A 12 -38.47 20.23 17.33
CA LEU A 12 -38.32 18.78 17.20
C LEU A 12 -37.26 18.41 16.16
N GLY A 13 -37.13 19.17 15.08
CA GLY A 13 -36.10 18.96 14.07
C GLY A 13 -34.68 19.24 14.58
N LEU A 14 -34.54 20.25 15.44
CA LEU A 14 -33.26 20.59 16.05
C LEU A 14 -32.84 19.60 17.14
N ALA A 15 -33.76 18.97 17.82
CA ALA A 15 -33.46 17.97 18.83
C ALA A 15 -33.02 16.61 18.19
N ALA A 16 -33.43 16.33 16.98
CA ALA A 16 -33.04 15.13 16.27
C ALA A 16 -31.65 15.24 15.59
N ALA A 17 -31.24 16.44 15.28
CA ALA A 17 -29.94 16.68 14.62
C ALA A 17 -28.70 16.24 15.46
N PRO A 18 -28.64 16.47 16.76
CA PRO A 18 -27.50 16.05 17.58
C PRO A 18 -27.36 14.52 17.68
N GLY A 19 -28.45 13.80 17.61
CA GLY A 19 -28.41 12.34 17.73
C GLY A 19 -27.79 11.64 16.52
N LEU A 20 -27.83 12.23 15.36
CA LEU A 20 -27.27 11.67 14.15
C LEU A 20 -25.73 11.86 14.03
N VAL A 21 -25.20 12.87 14.70
CA VAL A 21 -23.77 13.17 14.65
C VAL A 21 -22.96 12.19 15.49
N PHE A 22 -23.54 11.63 16.53
CA PHE A 22 -22.83 10.74 17.44
C PHE A 22 -22.65 9.29 16.90
N GLY A 23 -23.46 8.89 15.95
CA GLY A 23 -23.33 7.58 15.33
C GLY A 23 -22.22 7.47 14.29
N ALA A 24 -21.80 8.63 13.74
CA ALA A 24 -20.79 8.65 12.68
C ALA A 24 -19.33 8.69 13.19
N SER A 25 -19.14 8.98 14.47
CA SER A 25 -17.79 9.19 15.03
C SER A 25 -17.23 7.99 15.78
N ALA A 26 -17.97 6.89 15.87
CA ALA A 26 -17.58 5.75 16.70
C ALA A 26 -16.88 4.62 15.96
N GLU A 27 -16.79 4.65 14.64
CA GLU A 27 -15.94 3.72 13.90
C GLU A 27 -14.55 4.32 13.75
N GLU A 28 -13.73 4.16 14.77
CA GLU A 28 -12.29 4.11 14.57
C GLU A 28 -12.04 2.96 13.59
N ALA A 29 -11.56 3.29 12.39
CA ALA A 29 -11.12 2.29 11.44
C ALA A 29 -10.12 1.39 12.16
N SER A 30 -10.45 0.10 12.37
CA SER A 30 -9.50 -0.88 12.85
C SER A 30 -8.26 -0.81 11.98
N PRO A 31 -7.04 -0.79 12.54
CA PRO A 31 -5.84 -0.87 11.75
C PRO A 31 -5.99 -2.04 10.78
N ALA A 32 -5.78 -1.78 9.49
CA ALA A 32 -5.90 -2.82 8.48
C ALA A 32 -5.01 -3.99 8.89
N GLU A 33 -5.59 -5.16 9.07
CA GLU A 33 -4.86 -6.35 9.46
C GLU A 33 -3.72 -6.60 8.45
N ALA A 34 -2.52 -6.82 8.95
CA ALA A 34 -1.37 -7.11 8.11
C ALA A 34 -1.65 -8.38 7.29
N PRO A 35 -1.47 -8.37 5.96
CA PRO A 35 -1.85 -9.48 5.08
C PRO A 35 -1.02 -10.74 5.30
N TYR A 36 0.09 -10.62 6.02
CA TYR A 36 1.01 -11.71 6.34
C TYR A 36 1.34 -11.75 7.83
N ALA A 37 1.53 -12.96 8.38
CA ALA A 37 2.12 -13.12 9.70
C ALA A 37 3.54 -12.55 9.74
N ALA A 38 3.97 -12.07 10.91
CA ALA A 38 5.26 -11.36 11.07
C ALA A 38 6.50 -12.17 10.68
N ASP A 39 6.41 -13.50 10.75
CA ASP A 39 7.47 -14.45 10.41
C ASP A 39 7.31 -15.10 9.03
N PHE A 40 6.26 -14.75 8.28
CA PHE A 40 5.99 -15.33 6.98
C PHE A 40 6.96 -14.81 5.92
N GLY A 41 7.43 -15.71 5.06
CA GLY A 41 8.38 -15.39 4.00
C GLY A 41 9.84 -15.47 4.45
N LYS A 42 10.76 -15.17 3.53
CA LYS A 42 12.20 -15.18 3.75
C LYS A 42 12.70 -13.78 4.10
N GLU A 43 13.40 -13.63 5.21
CA GLU A 43 14.05 -12.36 5.54
C GLU A 43 15.20 -12.07 4.55
N ILE A 44 15.15 -10.89 3.93
CA ILE A 44 16.15 -10.43 2.94
C ILE A 44 16.94 -9.22 3.43
N ALA A 45 16.43 -8.51 4.42
CA ALA A 45 17.07 -7.41 5.14
C ALA A 45 16.41 -7.30 6.52
N PRO A 46 17.02 -6.63 7.50
CA PRO A 46 16.40 -6.45 8.82
C PRO A 46 15.00 -5.85 8.71
N GLY A 47 13.99 -6.60 9.16
CA GLY A 47 12.57 -6.19 9.11
C GLY A 47 11.94 -6.21 7.72
N VAL A 48 12.60 -6.78 6.71
CA VAL A 48 12.06 -6.94 5.35
C VAL A 48 12.04 -8.42 4.97
N ARG A 49 10.87 -8.91 4.62
CA ARG A 49 10.67 -10.30 4.17
C ARG A 49 10.15 -10.36 2.76
N GLN A 50 10.60 -11.34 2.00
CA GLN A 50 10.10 -11.64 0.67
C GLN A 50 9.17 -12.83 0.70
N VAL A 51 8.02 -12.67 0.03
CA VAL A 51 7.04 -13.73 -0.20
C VAL A 51 6.93 -13.97 -1.70
N ASP A 52 7.31 -15.14 -2.15
CA ASP A 52 7.20 -15.51 -3.56
C ASP A 52 5.74 -15.88 -3.88
N LEU A 53 5.20 -15.26 -4.92
CA LEU A 53 3.81 -15.47 -5.36
C LEU A 53 3.71 -16.31 -6.64
N GLY A 54 4.84 -16.77 -7.16
CA GLY A 54 4.89 -17.62 -8.32
C GLY A 54 5.41 -16.95 -9.59
N ALA A 55 5.58 -17.77 -10.63
CA ALA A 55 6.06 -17.35 -11.94
C ALA A 55 5.29 -18.09 -13.04
N ALA A 56 5.19 -17.46 -14.21
CA ALA A 56 4.53 -18.01 -15.38
C ALA A 56 5.24 -17.59 -16.67
N PRO A 57 5.12 -18.37 -17.76
CA PRO A 57 5.60 -17.96 -19.07
C PRO A 57 4.94 -16.66 -19.51
N SER A 58 5.73 -15.73 -20.05
CA SER A 58 5.24 -14.46 -20.57
C SER A 58 4.65 -14.62 -21.98
N LYS A 59 3.58 -13.87 -22.25
CA LYS A 59 3.05 -13.62 -23.60
C LYS A 59 3.50 -12.27 -24.18
N LEU A 60 4.24 -11.48 -23.36
CA LEU A 60 4.75 -10.18 -23.79
C LEU A 60 6.03 -10.36 -24.61
N SER A 61 6.12 -9.66 -25.73
CA SER A 61 7.33 -9.64 -26.54
C SER A 61 8.52 -9.11 -25.72
N GLY A 62 9.67 -9.78 -25.85
CA GLY A 62 10.89 -9.41 -25.14
C GLY A 62 11.07 -10.04 -23.76
N TYR A 63 10.05 -10.67 -23.22
CA TYR A 63 10.14 -11.33 -21.92
C TYR A 63 9.76 -12.81 -22.02
N LYS A 64 10.52 -13.65 -21.34
CA LYS A 64 10.28 -15.09 -21.30
C LYS A 64 9.38 -15.51 -20.14
N THR A 65 9.56 -14.85 -19.00
CA THR A 65 8.88 -15.21 -17.75
C THR A 65 8.42 -13.94 -17.04
N VAL A 66 7.27 -14.04 -16.39
CA VAL A 66 6.77 -13.05 -15.43
C VAL A 66 6.78 -13.72 -14.07
N SER A 67 7.42 -13.13 -13.07
CA SER A 67 7.35 -13.59 -11.69
C SER A 67 6.79 -12.49 -10.77
N MET A 68 6.17 -12.91 -9.68
CA MET A 68 5.55 -11.99 -8.74
C MET A 68 5.99 -12.32 -7.32
N ARG A 69 6.30 -11.27 -6.56
CA ARG A 69 6.69 -11.36 -5.16
C ARG A 69 6.19 -10.15 -4.38
N ASP A 70 5.99 -10.34 -3.09
CA ASP A 70 5.73 -9.27 -2.15
C ASP A 70 6.95 -9.03 -1.26
N LEU A 71 7.28 -7.77 -1.03
CA LEU A 71 8.19 -7.37 0.02
C LEU A 71 7.38 -6.80 1.18
N VAL A 72 7.54 -7.40 2.35
CA VAL A 72 6.83 -7.04 3.58
C VAL A 72 7.79 -6.27 4.47
N PHE A 73 7.47 -5.02 4.74
CA PHE A 73 8.31 -4.10 5.52
C PHE A 73 7.70 -3.86 6.89
N GLN A 74 8.43 -4.16 7.95
CA GLN A 74 8.09 -3.70 9.28
C GLN A 74 8.23 -2.17 9.37
N PRO A 75 7.57 -1.49 10.34
CA PRO A 75 7.74 -0.07 10.54
C PRO A 75 9.22 0.35 10.63
N GLY A 76 9.62 1.33 9.83
CA GLY A 76 10.98 1.84 9.77
C GLY A 76 11.98 0.98 8.99
N ALA A 77 11.60 -0.21 8.55
CA ALA A 77 12.48 -1.10 7.78
C ALA A 77 12.79 -0.53 6.39
N ASN A 78 13.96 -0.87 5.88
CA ASN A 78 14.41 -0.44 4.56
C ASN A 78 15.21 -1.54 3.86
N THR A 79 15.27 -1.45 2.54
CA THR A 79 16.15 -2.28 1.71
C THR A 79 16.66 -1.47 0.52
N PHE A 80 17.75 -1.94 -0.04
CA PHE A 80 18.47 -1.25 -1.10
C PHE A 80 18.92 -2.24 -2.16
N ASP A 81 18.69 -1.90 -3.42
CA ASP A 81 19.19 -2.64 -4.57
C ASP A 81 20.08 -1.69 -5.38
N PRO A 82 21.40 -1.97 -5.46
CA PRO A 82 22.32 -1.13 -6.20
C PRO A 82 22.07 -1.16 -7.72
N MET A 83 21.48 -2.24 -8.22
CA MET A 83 21.18 -2.38 -9.63
C MET A 83 20.10 -3.45 -9.85
N THR A 84 18.92 -3.02 -10.26
CA THR A 84 17.82 -3.92 -10.61
C THR A 84 18.21 -4.86 -11.74
N GLN A 85 17.91 -6.14 -11.55
CA GLN A 85 18.32 -7.18 -12.51
C GLN A 85 17.33 -7.36 -13.66
N ASN A 86 16.09 -6.91 -13.47
CA ASN A 86 14.99 -7.03 -14.42
C ASN A 86 14.23 -5.73 -14.55
N ASP A 87 13.48 -5.59 -15.64
CA ASP A 87 12.40 -4.61 -15.69
C ASP A 87 11.32 -5.04 -14.71
N MET A 88 10.76 -4.09 -13.98
CA MET A 88 9.80 -4.36 -12.92
C MET A 88 8.59 -3.44 -13.00
N ILE A 89 7.45 -3.95 -12.56
CA ILE A 89 6.27 -3.17 -12.22
C ILE A 89 6.08 -3.30 -10.70
N VAL A 90 6.00 -2.18 -9.99
CA VAL A 90 5.86 -2.15 -8.54
C VAL A 90 4.65 -1.34 -8.14
N TYR A 91 3.94 -1.80 -7.11
CA TYR A 91 2.84 -1.05 -6.51
C TYR A 91 2.62 -1.47 -5.05
N ILE A 92 1.98 -0.60 -4.29
CA ILE A 92 1.71 -0.82 -2.87
C ILE A 92 0.36 -1.52 -2.71
N THR A 93 0.35 -2.63 -1.98
CA THR A 93 -0.89 -3.31 -1.60
C THR A 93 -1.35 -2.93 -0.20
N HIS A 94 -0.41 -2.61 0.70
CA HIS A 94 -0.67 -2.18 2.08
C HIS A 94 0.33 -1.13 2.53
N GLY A 95 -0.16 -0.18 3.34
CA GLY A 95 0.69 0.79 4.00
C GLY A 95 1.30 1.82 3.06
N LEU A 96 2.48 2.28 3.41
CA LEU A 96 3.18 3.40 2.80
C LEU A 96 4.65 3.03 2.58
N ILE A 97 5.18 3.29 1.40
CA ILE A 97 6.59 3.08 1.07
C ILE A 97 7.16 4.34 0.43
N ARG A 98 8.33 4.75 0.89
CA ARG A 98 9.18 5.68 0.15
C ARG A 98 10.07 4.90 -0.80
N LEU A 99 9.94 5.22 -2.08
CA LEU A 99 10.73 4.66 -3.15
C LEU A 99 11.71 5.73 -3.63
N ARG A 100 13.00 5.40 -3.62
CA ARG A 100 14.03 6.22 -4.26
C ARG A 100 14.52 5.50 -5.51
N LEU A 101 14.45 6.21 -6.63
CA LEU A 101 14.99 5.79 -7.92
C LEU A 101 16.16 6.71 -8.24
N HIS A 102 17.40 6.19 -8.25
CA HIS A 102 18.63 6.97 -8.31
C HIS A 102 18.64 8.11 -7.27
N GLU A 103 18.56 9.36 -7.73
CA GLU A 103 18.55 10.57 -6.89
C GLU A 103 17.13 11.07 -6.57
N SER A 104 16.10 10.52 -7.24
CA SER A 104 14.72 10.96 -7.09
C SER A 104 13.98 10.12 -6.06
N GLU A 105 13.30 10.78 -5.10
CA GLU A 105 12.46 10.12 -4.11
C GLU A 105 10.98 10.31 -4.44
N VAL A 106 10.24 9.22 -4.43
CA VAL A 106 8.78 9.21 -4.63
C VAL A 106 8.13 8.50 -3.45
N LEU A 107 7.11 9.12 -2.89
CA LEU A 107 6.25 8.48 -1.91
C LEU A 107 5.19 7.67 -2.65
N ALA A 108 5.13 6.38 -2.38
CA ALA A 108 4.13 5.49 -2.95
C ALA A 108 3.13 5.03 -1.91
N GLU A 109 1.87 5.24 -2.19
CA GLU A 109 0.72 4.79 -1.40
C GLU A 109 -0.15 3.88 -2.27
N LYS A 110 -1.01 3.11 -1.64
CA LYS A 110 -1.96 2.23 -2.35
C LYS A 110 -2.82 2.97 -3.39
N THR A 111 -3.09 4.26 -3.18
CA THR A 111 -3.89 5.11 -4.08
C THR A 111 -3.10 5.63 -5.28
N ILE A 112 -1.77 5.58 -5.22
CA ILE A 112 -0.89 5.94 -6.33
C ILE A 112 -0.69 4.66 -7.14
N GLY A 113 -1.04 4.69 -8.40
CA GLY A 113 -1.00 3.52 -9.29
C GLY A 113 0.41 2.90 -9.43
N PRO A 114 0.53 1.84 -10.24
CA PRO A 114 1.79 1.14 -10.41
C PRO A 114 2.87 2.03 -11.02
N CYS A 115 4.12 1.76 -10.62
CA CYS A 115 5.32 2.39 -11.14
C CYS A 115 6.15 1.35 -11.91
N THR A 116 6.72 1.74 -13.03
CA THR A 116 7.64 0.88 -13.80
C THR A 116 9.09 1.26 -13.48
N ILE A 117 9.91 0.24 -13.26
CA ILE A 117 11.32 0.40 -12.94
C ILE A 117 12.13 -0.42 -13.96
N PRO A 118 12.89 0.22 -14.84
CA PRO A 118 13.71 -0.51 -15.80
C PRO A 118 14.90 -1.22 -15.12
N LYS A 119 15.38 -2.26 -15.76
CA LYS A 119 16.63 -2.93 -15.40
C LYS A 119 17.78 -1.93 -15.32
N GLY A 120 18.69 -2.16 -14.39
CA GLY A 120 19.88 -1.34 -14.20
C GLY A 120 19.67 -0.11 -13.33
N MET A 121 18.51 0.02 -12.70
CA MET A 121 18.20 1.14 -11.80
C MET A 121 18.70 0.86 -10.38
N LYS A 122 19.20 1.92 -9.74
CA LYS A 122 19.45 1.93 -8.30
C LYS A 122 18.15 2.24 -7.57
N THR A 123 17.73 1.37 -6.67
CA THR A 123 16.48 1.54 -5.91
C THR A 123 16.69 1.41 -4.41
N ALA A 124 15.94 2.16 -3.64
CA ALA A 124 15.84 2.02 -2.20
C ALA A 124 14.37 2.12 -1.79
N TYR A 125 13.96 1.25 -0.87
CA TYR A 125 12.61 1.22 -0.34
C TYR A 125 12.66 1.38 1.17
N ARG A 126 11.78 2.19 1.72
CA ARG A 126 11.66 2.38 3.17
C ARG A 126 10.19 2.48 3.56
N ASN A 127 9.83 1.81 4.66
CA ASN A 127 8.54 2.03 5.30
C ASN A 127 8.66 3.17 6.33
N PRO A 128 8.16 4.37 6.04
CA PRO A 128 8.21 5.49 6.98
C PRO A 128 7.04 5.49 7.98
N GLY A 129 6.07 4.59 7.81
CA GLY A 129 4.85 4.53 8.60
C GLY A 129 5.00 3.75 9.90
N ALA A 130 3.92 3.75 10.69
CA ALA A 130 3.81 3.01 11.94
C ALA A 130 3.25 1.59 11.76
N ASP A 131 2.70 1.28 10.58
CA ASP A 131 2.11 0.00 10.24
C ASP A 131 2.99 -0.79 9.26
N VAL A 132 2.74 -2.08 9.15
CA VAL A 132 3.38 -2.93 8.14
C VAL A 132 3.00 -2.44 6.74
N ALA A 133 3.98 -2.39 5.85
CA ALA A 133 3.76 -2.06 4.45
C ALA A 133 4.13 -3.22 3.54
N VAL A 134 3.39 -3.37 2.43
CA VAL A 134 3.63 -4.41 1.43
C VAL A 134 3.76 -3.80 0.05
N LEU A 135 4.91 -4.03 -0.55
CA LEU A 135 5.25 -3.67 -1.92
C LEU A 135 5.14 -4.92 -2.79
N ARG A 136 4.27 -4.91 -3.77
CA ARG A 136 4.21 -5.97 -4.78
C ARG A 136 5.11 -5.65 -5.96
N ILE A 137 5.93 -6.62 -6.34
CA ILE A 137 6.87 -6.52 -7.44
C ILE A 137 6.51 -7.57 -8.48
N ILE A 138 6.34 -7.16 -9.72
CA ILE A 138 6.22 -8.01 -10.88
C ILE A 138 7.53 -7.88 -11.66
N ASP A 139 8.33 -8.93 -11.65
CA ASP A 139 9.58 -9.00 -12.40
C ASP A 139 9.32 -9.52 -13.82
N LEU A 140 9.80 -8.80 -14.80
CA LEU A 140 9.74 -9.16 -16.22
C LEU A 140 11.12 -9.69 -16.64
N LEU A 141 11.24 -11.00 -16.74
CA LEU A 141 12.51 -11.67 -16.99
C LEU A 141 12.71 -11.89 -18.48
N ASN A 142 13.85 -11.43 -18.97
CA ASN A 142 14.31 -11.72 -20.33
C ASN A 142 14.73 -13.19 -20.48
N ALA A 143 14.84 -13.61 -21.69
CA ALA A 143 15.32 -14.95 -22.03
C ALA A 143 16.78 -15.17 -21.61
#